data_958ad11c05b4b421d96bfc85b642bb32
#
_entry.id   958ad11c05b4b421d96bfc85b642bb32
#
_cell.length_a   1.000
_cell.length_b   1.000
_cell.length_c   1.000
_cell.angle_alpha   90.00
_cell.angle_beta   90.00
_cell.angle_gamma   90.00
#
_symmetry.space_group_name_H-M   'P 1'
#
loop_
_entity.id
_entity.type
_entity.pdbx_description
1 polymer ?
#
loop_
_entity_poly.entity_id
_entity_poly.type
_entity_poly.pdbx_seq_one_letter_code
_entity_poly.pdbx_strand_id
1 'polypeptide(L)'
;SHISYYTNGALILIGSNLPHCGFTDENTGNTKETVVHMKPDFLGSHFFEIAEMKKIKHLFERAKAGIAFTGETKKRIGSKLETMADQMPFERLLTLLSILKELEEATEFKVLNAEGFSMDLQMQDNDKINTIFNYVKDNFKDQITLEEVADLVSMTVPSLCRYFKKITKKTFTKFVNEYRLVHASKLLAEKPISITEVCFESGFNNFSYFNKTFQEFTGKSASQYRKEHRTVLM
;
A
#
# COMPACT_ATOMS: atom_id res chain seq x y z
N SER A 1 -0.50 8.15 8.80
CA SER A 1 -0.07 7.71 7.47
C SER A 1 1.44 7.72 7.40
N HIS A 2 2.02 6.69 6.84
CA HIS A 2 3.47 6.57 6.70
C HIS A 2 3.81 6.35 5.24
N ILE A 3 4.72 7.17 4.69
CA ILE A 3 5.29 6.99 3.35
C ILE A 3 6.67 6.38 3.53
N SER A 4 6.93 5.29 2.83
CA SER A 4 8.27 4.67 2.79
C SER A 4 8.78 4.66 1.36
N TYR A 5 10.01 5.13 1.16
CA TYR A 5 10.72 5.07 -0.11
C TYR A 5 11.66 3.89 -0.11
N TYR A 6 11.68 3.18 -1.21
CA TYR A 6 12.55 2.04 -1.42
C TYR A 6 13.39 2.29 -2.67
N THR A 7 14.69 2.49 -2.50
CA THR A 7 15.68 2.42 -3.57
C THR A 7 16.12 0.96 -3.73
N ASN A 8 16.32 0.48 -4.95
CA ASN A 8 16.70 -0.91 -5.25
C ASN A 8 15.62 -1.97 -4.89
N GLY A 9 14.37 -1.64 -5.13
CA GLY A 9 13.23 -2.54 -4.91
C GLY A 9 12.79 -2.66 -3.44
N ALA A 10 11.61 -3.21 -3.25
CA ALA A 10 11.03 -3.52 -1.94
C ALA A 10 10.54 -4.97 -1.93
N LEU A 11 10.64 -5.62 -0.78
CA LEU A 11 9.96 -6.87 -0.49
C LEU A 11 9.00 -6.60 0.67
N ILE A 12 7.71 -6.68 0.39
CA ILE A 12 6.67 -6.32 1.35
C ILE A 12 5.66 -7.45 1.44
N LEU A 13 5.37 -7.90 2.65
CA LEU A 13 4.24 -8.77 2.95
C LEU A 13 3.11 -7.94 3.55
N ILE A 14 1.96 -7.97 2.90
CA ILE A 14 0.77 -7.23 3.30
C ILE A 14 -0.32 -8.23 3.64
N GLY A 15 -0.81 -8.16 4.86
CA GLY A 15 -1.93 -8.98 5.31
C GLY A 15 -3.27 -8.48 4.80
N SER A 16 -4.29 -9.31 4.98
CA SER A 16 -5.65 -9.02 4.55
C SER A 16 -6.13 -7.67 5.09
N ASN A 17 -6.83 -6.93 4.25
CA ASN A 17 -7.51 -5.67 4.60
C ASN A 17 -6.60 -4.52 5.08
N LEU A 18 -5.28 -4.58 4.83
CA LEU A 18 -4.42 -3.43 5.06
C LEU A 18 -4.48 -2.50 3.84
N PRO A 19 -5.06 -1.29 3.96
CA PRO A 19 -5.06 -0.33 2.87
C PRO A 19 -3.63 0.07 2.54
N HIS A 20 -3.25 -0.18 1.32
CA HIS A 20 -1.92 0.18 0.82
C HIS A 20 -2.02 0.72 -0.59
N CYS A 21 -1.05 1.53 -0.95
CA CYS A 21 -0.89 2.07 -2.28
C CYS A 21 0.60 2.05 -2.62
N GLY A 22 0.93 1.39 -3.70
CA GLY A 22 2.27 1.42 -4.28
C GLY A 22 2.28 2.30 -5.52
N PHE A 23 3.33 3.08 -5.69
CA PHE A 23 3.62 3.77 -6.93
C PHE A 23 4.93 3.21 -7.47
N THR A 24 4.87 2.55 -8.62
CA THR A 24 6.05 2.17 -9.38
C THR A 24 6.49 3.34 -10.25
N ASP A 25 7.78 3.51 -10.41
CA ASP A 25 8.32 4.58 -11.23
C ASP A 25 8.37 4.16 -12.71
N GLU A 26 7.45 4.71 -13.51
CA GLU A 26 7.45 4.52 -14.96
C GLU A 26 8.60 5.23 -15.68
N ASN A 27 9.24 6.23 -15.05
CA ASN A 27 10.25 7.06 -15.69
C ASN A 27 11.67 6.46 -15.65
N THR A 28 11.95 5.60 -14.68
CA THR A 28 13.28 4.93 -14.60
C THR A 28 13.38 3.69 -15.48
N GLY A 29 12.31 3.27 -16.15
CA GLY A 29 12.27 2.08 -17.01
C GLY A 29 12.47 0.75 -16.26
N ASN A 30 12.57 0.79 -14.94
CA ASN A 30 12.88 -0.34 -14.08
C ASN A 30 11.68 -0.72 -13.20
N THR A 31 10.51 -0.87 -13.82
CA THR A 31 9.25 -1.17 -13.14
C THR A 31 8.86 -2.64 -13.28
N LYS A 32 9.69 -3.53 -12.78
CA LYS A 32 9.31 -4.93 -12.63
C LYS A 32 8.70 -5.12 -11.24
N GLU A 33 7.42 -5.41 -11.20
CA GLU A 33 6.71 -5.77 -9.97
C GLU A 33 6.25 -7.23 -10.08
N THR A 34 6.59 -8.04 -9.09
CA THR A 34 6.05 -9.39 -8.93
C THR A 34 5.13 -9.40 -7.73
N VAL A 35 3.84 -9.64 -7.98
CA VAL A 35 2.82 -9.68 -6.93
C VAL A 35 2.26 -11.08 -6.82
N VAL A 36 2.24 -11.61 -5.60
CA VAL A 36 1.59 -12.88 -5.28
C VAL A 36 0.36 -12.60 -4.43
N HIS A 37 -0.80 -12.80 -5.03
CA HIS A 37 -2.07 -12.75 -4.31
C HIS A 37 -2.45 -14.13 -3.80
N MET A 38 -2.71 -14.24 -2.51
CA MET A 38 -3.17 -15.49 -1.89
C MET A 38 -4.30 -15.21 -0.92
N LYS A 39 -5.29 -16.09 -0.90
CA LYS A 39 -6.32 -16.09 0.14
C LYS A 39 -5.72 -16.63 1.45
N PRO A 40 -6.22 -16.23 2.62
CA PRO A 40 -5.75 -16.78 3.90
C PRO A 40 -5.91 -18.31 4.02
N ASP A 41 -6.86 -18.86 3.28
CA ASP A 41 -7.22 -20.26 3.25
C ASP A 41 -6.93 -20.97 1.92
N PHE A 42 -5.96 -20.48 1.15
CA PHE A 42 -5.68 -20.97 -0.22
C PHE A 42 -5.30 -22.45 -0.32
N LEU A 43 -4.92 -23.07 0.78
CA LEU A 43 -4.67 -24.52 0.90
C LEU A 43 -5.76 -25.25 1.70
N GLY A 44 -6.90 -24.61 1.93
CA GLY A 44 -7.99 -25.11 2.72
C GLY A 44 -7.99 -24.58 4.16
N SER A 45 -9.18 -24.50 4.75
CA SER A 45 -9.43 -23.83 6.03
C SER A 45 -8.64 -24.41 7.22
N HIS A 46 -8.25 -25.69 7.16
CA HIS A 46 -7.55 -26.37 8.25
C HIS A 46 -6.03 -26.46 8.05
N PHE A 47 -5.52 -26.17 6.85
CA PHE A 47 -4.10 -26.33 6.56
C PHE A 47 -3.20 -25.49 7.47
N PHE A 48 -3.57 -24.26 7.75
CA PHE A 48 -2.79 -23.35 8.60
C PHE A 48 -3.04 -23.56 10.11
N GLU A 49 -3.90 -24.52 10.49
CA GLU A 49 -4.15 -24.88 11.90
C GLU A 49 -3.26 -26.03 12.39
N ILE A 50 -2.60 -26.77 11.49
CA ILE A 50 -1.67 -27.83 11.88
C ILE A 50 -0.44 -27.26 12.60
N ALA A 51 0.21 -28.07 13.42
CA ALA A 51 1.30 -27.64 14.29
C ALA A 51 2.46 -26.99 13.51
N GLU A 52 2.80 -27.55 12.36
CA GLU A 52 3.88 -27.12 11.47
C GLU A 52 3.66 -25.73 10.87
N MET A 53 2.39 -25.32 10.72
CA MET A 53 2.01 -24.06 10.08
C MET A 53 1.72 -22.93 11.08
N LYS A 54 1.74 -23.19 12.39
CA LYS A 54 1.46 -22.18 13.42
C LYS A 54 2.30 -20.91 13.28
N LYS A 55 3.57 -21.06 12.98
CA LYS A 55 4.48 -19.91 12.81
C LYS A 55 4.12 -19.08 11.57
N ILE A 56 3.73 -19.71 10.47
CA ILE A 56 3.26 -19.02 9.25
C ILE A 56 1.93 -18.31 9.52
N LYS A 57 1.03 -18.92 10.30
CA LYS A 57 -0.19 -18.23 10.75
C LYS A 57 0.13 -16.98 11.55
N HIS A 58 1.12 -17.03 12.45
CA HIS A 58 1.64 -15.86 13.17
C HIS A 58 2.24 -14.80 12.24
N LEU A 59 2.94 -15.21 11.18
CA LEU A 59 3.43 -14.29 10.15
C LEU A 59 2.27 -13.54 9.48
N PHE A 60 1.18 -14.24 9.13
CA PHE A 60 0.01 -13.59 8.52
C PHE A 60 -0.67 -12.61 9.48
N GLU A 61 -0.74 -12.91 10.77
CA GLU A 61 -1.23 -11.95 11.77
C GLU A 61 -0.36 -10.68 11.86
N ARG A 62 0.96 -10.85 11.91
CA ARG A 62 1.91 -9.70 11.88
C ARG A 62 1.80 -8.90 10.58
N ALA A 63 1.57 -9.57 9.45
CA ALA A 63 1.43 -8.95 8.14
C ALA A 63 0.22 -8.02 8.03
N LYS A 64 -0.77 -8.12 8.91
CA LYS A 64 -1.88 -7.16 9.03
C LYS A 64 -1.40 -5.72 9.30
N ALA A 65 -0.22 -5.56 9.87
CA ALA A 65 0.43 -4.27 10.05
C ALA A 65 1.39 -3.90 8.89
N GLY A 66 1.53 -4.77 7.88
CA GLY A 66 2.51 -4.64 6.80
C GLY A 66 3.95 -4.88 7.29
N ILE A 67 4.68 -5.71 6.60
CA ILE A 67 6.07 -6.05 6.93
C ILE A 67 6.94 -5.77 5.71
N ALA A 68 7.92 -4.88 5.85
CA ALA A 68 8.95 -4.66 4.84
C ALA A 68 10.22 -5.41 5.24
N PHE A 69 10.68 -6.31 4.39
CA PHE A 69 11.91 -7.08 4.60
C PHE A 69 13.08 -6.36 3.94
N THR A 70 14.25 -6.47 4.55
CA THR A 70 15.48 -5.79 4.14
C THR A 70 16.65 -6.76 4.04
N GLY A 71 17.84 -6.26 3.75
CA GLY A 71 19.07 -7.04 3.78
C GLY A 71 19.10 -8.23 2.83
N GLU A 72 19.72 -9.31 3.26
CA GLU A 72 19.87 -10.54 2.48
C GLU A 72 18.57 -11.30 2.28
N THR A 73 17.65 -11.21 3.25
CA THR A 73 16.30 -11.79 3.14
C THR A 73 15.57 -11.21 1.93
N LYS A 74 15.60 -9.88 1.76
CA LYS A 74 14.97 -9.21 0.60
C LYS A 74 15.55 -9.71 -0.72
N LYS A 75 16.86 -9.80 -0.83
CA LYS A 75 17.54 -10.23 -2.07
C LYS A 75 17.20 -11.67 -2.45
N ARG A 76 17.35 -12.58 -1.48
CA ARG A 76 17.13 -14.00 -1.70
C ARG A 76 15.69 -14.34 -2.05
N ILE A 77 14.74 -13.77 -1.32
CA ILE A 77 13.31 -14.00 -1.58
C ILE A 77 12.86 -13.28 -2.84
N GLY A 78 13.37 -12.07 -3.11
CA GLY A 78 13.10 -11.37 -4.36
C GLY A 78 13.46 -12.22 -5.58
N SER A 79 14.66 -12.80 -5.61
CA SER A 79 15.08 -13.71 -6.68
C SER A 79 14.19 -14.95 -6.81
N LYS A 80 13.74 -15.54 -5.70
CA LYS A 80 12.79 -16.67 -5.72
C LYS A 80 11.43 -16.27 -6.31
N LEU A 81 10.92 -15.09 -5.97
CA LEU A 81 9.65 -14.58 -6.51
C LEU A 81 9.73 -14.31 -8.00
N GLU A 82 10.86 -13.78 -8.47
CA GLU A 82 11.07 -13.51 -9.90
C GLU A 82 11.07 -14.80 -10.75
N THR A 83 11.68 -15.86 -10.24
CA THR A 83 11.76 -17.16 -10.96
C THR A 83 10.52 -18.02 -10.77
N MET A 84 9.71 -17.75 -9.73
CA MET A 84 8.55 -18.57 -9.40
C MET A 84 7.47 -18.53 -10.48
N ALA A 85 7.36 -17.43 -11.25
CA ALA A 85 6.36 -17.30 -12.31
C ALA A 85 6.53 -18.34 -13.42
N ASP A 86 7.77 -18.74 -13.71
CA ASP A 86 8.13 -19.67 -14.79
C ASP A 86 8.10 -21.14 -14.34
N GLN A 87 7.85 -21.43 -13.06
CA GLN A 87 7.81 -22.77 -12.51
C GLN A 87 6.50 -23.49 -12.85
N MET A 88 6.57 -24.84 -12.89
CA MET A 88 5.36 -25.68 -12.96
C MET A 88 4.47 -25.48 -11.71
N PRO A 89 3.17 -25.72 -11.82
CA PRO A 89 2.23 -25.38 -10.74
C PRO A 89 2.58 -25.95 -9.35
N PHE A 90 3.04 -27.19 -9.30
CA PHE A 90 3.38 -27.83 -8.02
C PHE A 90 4.69 -27.27 -7.44
N GLU A 91 5.72 -27.11 -8.25
CA GLU A 91 6.99 -26.49 -7.86
C GLU A 91 6.77 -25.05 -7.39
N ARG A 92 5.89 -24.32 -8.05
CA ARG A 92 5.49 -22.96 -7.64
C ARG A 92 4.87 -22.94 -6.25
N LEU A 93 3.99 -23.93 -5.94
CA LEU A 93 3.42 -24.07 -4.60
C LEU A 93 4.50 -24.35 -3.54
N LEU A 94 5.41 -25.27 -3.83
CA LEU A 94 6.52 -25.60 -2.92
C LEU A 94 7.43 -24.39 -2.69
N THR A 95 7.74 -23.64 -3.75
CA THR A 95 8.51 -22.40 -3.64
C THR A 95 7.80 -21.36 -2.80
N LEU A 96 6.49 -21.18 -2.96
CA LEU A 96 5.69 -20.28 -2.14
C LEU A 96 5.74 -20.67 -0.64
N LEU A 97 5.58 -21.94 -0.32
CA LEU A 97 5.69 -22.41 1.06
C LEU A 97 7.10 -22.21 1.64
N SER A 98 8.14 -22.44 0.83
CA SER A 98 9.52 -22.13 1.20
C SER A 98 9.73 -20.63 1.49
N ILE A 99 9.17 -19.77 0.65
CA ILE A 99 9.22 -18.31 0.84
C ILE A 99 8.53 -17.93 2.16
N LEU A 100 7.33 -18.44 2.42
CA LEU A 100 6.60 -18.15 3.66
C LEU A 100 7.38 -18.57 4.90
N LYS A 101 8.03 -19.75 4.86
CA LYS A 101 8.93 -20.20 5.92
C LYS A 101 10.09 -19.24 6.14
N GLU A 102 10.78 -18.85 5.08
CA GLU A 102 11.93 -17.94 5.17
C GLU A 102 11.54 -16.52 5.66
N LEU A 103 10.36 -16.04 5.26
CA LEU A 103 9.82 -14.76 5.76
C LEU A 103 9.48 -14.83 7.25
N GLU A 104 9.01 -15.98 7.73
CA GLU A 104 8.73 -16.20 9.15
C GLU A 104 10.02 -16.18 9.99
N GLU A 105 11.06 -16.84 9.51
CA GLU A 105 12.37 -16.95 10.16
C GLU A 105 13.22 -15.66 10.03
N ALA A 106 12.81 -14.71 9.19
CA ALA A 106 13.57 -13.51 8.93
C ALA A 106 13.67 -12.59 10.16
N THR A 107 14.87 -12.08 10.39
CA THR A 107 15.16 -11.09 11.46
C THR A 107 15.33 -9.68 10.92
N GLU A 108 15.57 -9.53 9.61
CA GLU A 108 15.80 -8.26 8.95
C GLU A 108 14.49 -7.71 8.36
N PHE A 109 13.63 -7.16 9.21
CA PHE A 109 12.36 -6.57 8.77
C PHE A 109 11.97 -5.34 9.58
N LYS A 110 11.06 -4.54 9.01
CA LYS A 110 10.41 -3.39 9.64
C LYS A 110 8.90 -3.53 9.52
N VAL A 111 8.18 -3.36 10.63
CA VAL A 111 6.72 -3.24 10.61
C VAL A 111 6.33 -1.85 10.13
N LEU A 112 5.45 -1.76 9.13
CA LEU A 112 5.10 -0.52 8.46
C LEU A 112 4.06 0.30 9.22
N ASN A 113 3.13 -0.36 9.90
CA ASN A 113 2.06 0.27 10.65
C ASN A 113 2.04 -0.25 12.10
N ALA A 114 2.89 0.33 12.95
CA ALA A 114 3.00 -0.07 14.36
C ALA A 114 1.77 0.29 15.21
N GLU A 115 0.86 1.15 14.72
CA GLU A 115 -0.33 1.62 15.46
C GLU A 115 -1.57 0.72 15.27
N GLY A 116 -1.38 -0.51 14.79
CA GLY A 116 -2.41 -1.55 14.86
C GLY A 116 -3.69 -1.23 14.07
N PHE A 117 -3.55 -1.07 12.77
CA PHE A 117 -4.71 -1.04 11.88
C PHE A 117 -5.21 -2.48 11.64
N SER A 118 -5.92 -3.05 12.60
CA SER A 118 -6.63 -4.32 12.38
C SER A 118 -8.05 -4.02 11.94
N MET A 119 -8.39 -4.40 10.72
CA MET A 119 -9.77 -4.41 10.25
C MET A 119 -10.35 -5.81 10.45
N ASP A 120 -11.15 -5.98 11.48
CA ASP A 120 -12.13 -7.09 11.52
C ASP A 120 -13.31 -6.72 10.59
N LEU A 121 -13.15 -7.02 9.30
CA LEU A 121 -14.19 -6.79 8.31
C LEU A 121 -14.88 -8.11 7.95
N GLN A 122 -16.21 -8.09 7.93
CA GLN A 122 -17.00 -9.16 7.33
C GLN A 122 -16.78 -9.17 5.80
N MET A 123 -16.88 -10.32 5.13
CA MET A 123 -16.60 -10.45 3.69
C MET A 123 -17.34 -9.44 2.80
N GLN A 124 -18.61 -9.11 3.12
CA GLN A 124 -19.39 -8.12 2.36
C GLN A 124 -18.86 -6.68 2.50
N ASP A 125 -18.18 -6.36 3.61
CA ASP A 125 -17.57 -5.06 3.80
C ASP A 125 -16.29 -4.89 2.96
N ASN A 126 -15.60 -6.00 2.63
CA ASN A 126 -14.41 -5.98 1.79
C ASN A 126 -14.68 -5.53 0.36
N ASP A 127 -15.76 -5.98 -0.25
CA ASP A 127 -16.08 -5.66 -1.64
C ASP A 127 -16.38 -4.16 -1.80
N LYS A 128 -17.18 -3.58 -0.90
CA LYS A 128 -17.52 -2.16 -0.93
C LYS A 128 -16.29 -1.28 -0.69
N ILE A 129 -15.47 -1.60 0.31
CA ILE A 129 -14.28 -0.78 0.59
C ILE A 129 -13.25 -0.88 -0.54
N ASN A 130 -13.08 -2.04 -1.15
CA ASN A 130 -12.20 -2.23 -2.30
C ASN A 130 -12.71 -1.44 -3.51
N THR A 131 -14.03 -1.44 -3.76
CA THR A 131 -14.65 -0.62 -4.80
C THR A 131 -14.35 0.86 -4.60
N ILE A 132 -14.49 1.36 -3.37
CA ILE A 132 -14.16 2.76 -3.03
C ILE A 132 -12.68 3.05 -3.24
N PHE A 133 -11.79 2.16 -2.81
CA PHE A 133 -10.33 2.35 -2.97
C PHE A 133 -9.91 2.36 -4.44
N ASN A 134 -10.44 1.45 -5.25
CA ASN A 134 -10.18 1.42 -6.69
C ASN A 134 -10.70 2.68 -7.37
N TYR A 135 -11.91 3.13 -7.04
CA TYR A 135 -12.44 4.37 -7.57
C TYR A 135 -11.56 5.58 -7.24
N VAL A 136 -11.10 5.70 -6.00
CA VAL A 136 -10.18 6.78 -5.61
C VAL A 136 -8.84 6.66 -6.34
N LYS A 137 -8.31 5.45 -6.48
CA LYS A 137 -7.07 5.19 -7.21
C LYS A 137 -7.14 5.71 -8.65
N ASP A 138 -8.25 5.45 -9.33
CA ASP A 138 -8.40 5.78 -10.74
C ASP A 138 -8.78 7.26 -10.97
N ASN A 139 -9.42 7.92 -9.98
CA ASN A 139 -10.01 9.24 -10.13
C ASN A 139 -9.45 10.31 -9.18
N PHE A 140 -8.41 10.05 -8.39
CA PHE A 140 -7.95 10.97 -7.33
C PHE A 140 -7.50 12.35 -7.83
N LYS A 141 -7.12 12.47 -9.11
CA LYS A 141 -6.72 13.73 -9.72
C LYS A 141 -7.91 14.65 -9.99
N ASP A 142 -9.08 14.06 -10.17
CA ASP A 142 -10.31 14.77 -10.46
C ASP A 142 -11.09 15.11 -9.19
N GLN A 143 -12.16 15.88 -9.34
CA GLN A 143 -13.06 16.15 -8.25
C GLN A 143 -13.89 14.91 -7.95
N ILE A 144 -13.74 14.35 -6.77
CA ILE A 144 -14.54 13.21 -6.28
C ILE A 144 -15.57 13.75 -5.29
N THR A 145 -16.85 13.52 -5.55
CA THR A 145 -17.96 13.88 -4.64
C THR A 145 -18.35 12.70 -3.75
N LEU A 146 -18.89 13.00 -2.58
CA LEU A 146 -19.41 11.95 -1.68
C LEU A 146 -20.63 11.26 -2.25
N GLU A 147 -21.43 11.97 -3.05
CA GLU A 147 -22.61 11.48 -3.73
C GLU A 147 -22.22 10.37 -4.73
N GLU A 148 -21.27 10.62 -5.62
CA GLU A 148 -20.78 9.63 -6.59
C GLU A 148 -20.28 8.35 -5.91
N VAL A 149 -19.51 8.50 -4.83
CA VAL A 149 -18.96 7.34 -4.11
C VAL A 149 -20.05 6.60 -3.33
N ALA A 150 -21.04 7.29 -2.80
CA ALA A 150 -22.17 6.69 -2.11
C ALA A 150 -23.03 5.86 -3.08
N ASP A 151 -23.32 6.40 -4.26
CA ASP A 151 -24.06 5.71 -5.31
C ASP A 151 -23.33 4.46 -5.80
N LEU A 152 -21.99 4.56 -5.99
CA LEU A 152 -21.15 3.44 -6.43
C LEU A 152 -21.26 2.21 -5.52
N VAL A 153 -21.45 2.40 -4.22
CA VAL A 153 -21.59 1.31 -3.25
C VAL A 153 -23.02 1.13 -2.72
N SER A 154 -23.99 1.75 -3.37
CA SER A 154 -25.44 1.70 -3.01
C SER A 154 -25.68 2.10 -1.56
N MET A 155 -25.14 3.26 -1.16
CA MET A 155 -25.29 3.85 0.17
C MET A 155 -25.79 5.28 0.08
N THR A 156 -26.38 5.79 1.18
CA THR A 156 -26.56 7.24 1.35
C THR A 156 -25.24 7.88 1.82
N VAL A 157 -25.03 9.16 1.52
CA VAL A 157 -23.82 9.90 1.94
C VAL A 157 -23.56 9.78 3.46
N PRO A 158 -24.55 9.97 4.35
CA PRO A 158 -24.32 9.78 5.78
C PRO A 158 -23.92 8.35 6.17
N SER A 159 -24.46 7.34 5.46
CA SER A 159 -24.12 5.94 5.69
C SER A 159 -22.70 5.64 5.22
N LEU A 160 -22.31 6.12 4.03
CA LEU A 160 -20.96 6.04 3.51
C LEU A 160 -19.94 6.66 4.49
N CYS A 161 -20.20 7.87 4.97
CA CYS A 161 -19.29 8.56 5.89
C CYS A 161 -19.05 7.76 7.18
N ARG A 162 -20.12 7.23 7.78
CA ARG A 162 -20.01 6.38 8.98
C ARG A 162 -19.28 5.07 8.69
N TYR A 163 -19.65 4.40 7.61
CA TYR A 163 -19.04 3.17 7.16
C TYR A 163 -17.55 3.35 6.91
N PHE A 164 -17.16 4.33 6.07
CA PHE A 164 -15.78 4.61 5.72
C PHE A 164 -14.93 4.96 6.97
N LYS A 165 -15.47 5.83 7.85
CA LYS A 165 -14.78 6.20 9.09
C LYS A 165 -14.66 5.02 10.07
N LYS A 166 -15.66 4.15 10.14
CA LYS A 166 -15.61 2.92 10.97
C LYS A 166 -14.43 2.03 10.51
N ILE A 167 -14.31 1.83 9.20
CA ILE A 167 -13.31 0.93 8.60
C ILE A 167 -11.93 1.57 8.58
N THR A 168 -11.78 2.78 8.04
CA THR A 168 -10.47 3.40 7.79
C THR A 168 -9.96 4.25 8.95
N LYS A 169 -10.79 4.50 9.99
CA LYS A 169 -10.55 5.45 11.09
C LYS A 169 -10.32 6.89 10.62
N LYS A 170 -10.59 7.19 9.35
CA LYS A 170 -10.40 8.49 8.71
C LYS A 170 -11.66 8.92 7.99
N THR A 171 -11.82 10.23 7.76
CA THR A 171 -12.85 10.71 6.84
C THR A 171 -12.46 10.41 5.40
N PHE A 172 -13.45 10.26 4.51
CA PHE A 172 -13.22 10.03 3.09
C PHE A 172 -12.35 11.12 2.46
N THR A 173 -12.67 12.40 2.71
CA THR A 173 -11.88 13.53 2.21
C THR A 173 -10.42 13.48 2.67
N LYS A 174 -10.17 13.11 3.95
CA LYS A 174 -8.80 12.96 4.45
C LYS A 174 -8.07 11.84 3.70
N PHE A 175 -8.74 10.73 3.43
CA PHE A 175 -8.16 9.61 2.67
C PHE A 175 -7.79 10.03 1.24
N VAL A 176 -8.69 10.69 0.51
CA VAL A 176 -8.42 11.19 -0.85
C VAL A 176 -7.23 12.17 -0.84
N ASN A 177 -7.21 13.10 0.12
CA ASN A 177 -6.09 14.02 0.23
C ASN A 177 -4.76 13.33 0.54
N GLU A 178 -4.73 12.32 1.41
CA GLU A 178 -3.53 11.54 1.66
C GLU A 178 -3.06 10.82 0.39
N TYR A 179 -3.97 10.28 -0.41
CA TYR A 179 -3.65 9.67 -1.69
C TYR A 179 -2.98 10.68 -2.64
N ARG A 180 -3.56 11.87 -2.77
CA ARG A 180 -3.01 12.99 -3.54
C ARG A 180 -1.63 13.42 -3.04
N LEU A 181 -1.44 13.48 -1.72
CA LEU A 181 -0.15 13.87 -1.12
C LEU A 181 0.94 12.81 -1.37
N VAL A 182 0.60 11.53 -1.36
CA VAL A 182 1.53 10.46 -1.76
C VAL A 182 1.96 10.65 -3.21
N HIS A 183 1.02 10.90 -4.12
CA HIS A 183 1.33 11.18 -5.52
C HIS A 183 2.19 12.45 -5.69
N ALA A 184 1.86 13.53 -4.97
CA ALA A 184 2.66 14.76 -4.95
C ALA A 184 4.10 14.50 -4.48
N SER A 185 4.28 13.70 -3.44
CA SER A 185 5.59 13.33 -2.91
C SER A 185 6.44 12.62 -3.97
N LYS A 186 5.82 11.74 -4.76
CA LYS A 186 6.46 11.08 -5.89
C LYS A 186 6.88 12.07 -6.97
N LEU A 187 5.96 12.94 -7.40
CA LEU A 187 6.26 13.96 -8.42
C LEU A 187 7.40 14.89 -7.98
N LEU A 188 7.44 15.27 -6.69
CA LEU A 188 8.51 16.12 -6.15
C LEU A 188 9.87 15.43 -6.20
N ALA A 189 9.94 14.15 -5.96
CA ALA A 189 11.17 13.37 -6.00
C ALA A 189 11.67 13.14 -7.44
N GLU A 190 10.78 12.84 -8.37
CA GLU A 190 11.10 12.29 -9.68
C GLU A 190 11.09 13.34 -10.80
N LYS A 191 10.14 14.30 -10.78
CA LYS A 191 9.92 15.22 -11.89
C LYS A 191 10.50 16.61 -11.68
N PRO A 192 11.12 17.23 -12.71
CA PRO A 192 11.65 18.61 -12.65
C PRO A 192 10.57 19.67 -12.92
N ILE A 193 9.34 19.46 -12.51
CA ILE A 193 8.22 20.41 -12.64
C ILE A 193 8.13 21.34 -11.44
N SER A 194 7.45 22.48 -11.55
CA SER A 194 7.27 23.42 -10.45
C SER A 194 6.43 22.82 -9.30
N ILE A 195 6.55 23.37 -8.08
CA ILE A 195 5.72 22.90 -6.95
C ILE A 195 4.25 23.23 -7.20
N THR A 196 3.97 24.30 -7.94
CA THR A 196 2.62 24.66 -8.35
C THR A 196 2.02 23.63 -9.31
N GLU A 197 2.80 23.18 -10.30
CA GLU A 197 2.40 22.08 -11.19
C GLU A 197 2.17 20.79 -10.43
N VAL A 198 3.06 20.44 -9.48
CA VAL A 198 2.86 19.26 -8.62
C VAL A 198 1.53 19.34 -7.86
N CYS A 199 1.18 20.51 -7.32
CA CYS A 199 -0.10 20.71 -6.64
C CYS A 199 -1.28 20.33 -7.55
N PHE A 200 -1.33 20.89 -8.76
CA PHE A 200 -2.45 20.67 -9.68
C PHE A 200 -2.43 19.26 -10.28
N GLU A 201 -1.28 18.72 -10.69
CA GLU A 201 -1.15 17.34 -11.19
C GLU A 201 -1.51 16.29 -10.15
N SER A 202 -1.46 16.65 -8.87
CA SER A 202 -1.89 15.78 -7.77
C SER A 202 -3.37 15.91 -7.40
N GLY A 203 -4.14 16.71 -8.15
CA GLY A 203 -5.57 16.88 -7.94
C GLY A 203 -5.95 17.91 -6.86
N PHE A 204 -5.01 18.73 -6.39
CA PHE A 204 -5.34 19.87 -5.55
C PHE A 204 -5.69 21.09 -6.41
N ASN A 205 -6.75 21.80 -6.05
CA ASN A 205 -7.18 23.03 -6.72
C ASN A 205 -6.80 24.30 -5.95
N ASN A 206 -6.14 24.18 -4.79
CA ASN A 206 -5.72 25.31 -3.95
C ASN A 206 -4.30 25.09 -3.44
N PHE A 207 -3.39 25.93 -3.89
CA PHE A 207 -1.95 25.85 -3.58
C PHE A 207 -1.65 26.06 -2.08
N SER A 208 -2.36 26.98 -1.43
CA SER A 208 -2.17 27.24 0.01
C SER A 208 -2.62 26.06 0.85
N TYR A 209 -3.76 25.45 0.48
CA TYR A 209 -4.26 24.26 1.14
C TYR A 209 -3.32 23.06 0.91
N PHE A 210 -2.84 22.88 -0.32
CA PHE A 210 -1.82 21.87 -0.64
C PHE A 210 -0.59 22.01 0.25
N ASN A 211 0.03 23.20 0.31
CA ASN A 211 1.24 23.39 1.11
C ASN A 211 1.02 23.08 2.59
N LYS A 212 -0.08 23.55 3.16
CA LYS A 212 -0.44 23.26 4.55
C LYS A 212 -0.57 21.77 4.79
N THR A 213 -1.40 21.09 3.99
CA THR A 213 -1.65 19.65 4.16
C THR A 213 -0.43 18.79 3.85
N PHE A 214 0.42 19.22 2.89
CA PHE A 214 1.67 18.53 2.58
C PHE A 214 2.65 18.59 3.75
N GLN A 215 2.78 19.76 4.36
CA GLN A 215 3.64 19.94 5.54
C GLN A 215 3.12 19.16 6.75
N GLU A 216 1.81 19.16 7.00
CA GLU A 216 1.19 18.35 8.04
C GLU A 216 1.41 16.85 7.83
N PHE A 217 1.39 16.40 6.57
CA PHE A 217 1.51 14.99 6.20
C PHE A 217 2.95 14.48 6.24
N THR A 218 3.92 15.27 5.73
CA THR A 218 5.32 14.86 5.57
C THR A 218 6.23 15.39 6.68
N GLY A 219 5.77 16.36 7.47
CA GLY A 219 6.58 17.11 8.43
C GLY A 219 7.49 18.17 7.78
N LYS A 220 7.45 18.34 6.46
CA LYS A 220 8.34 19.22 5.67
C LYS A 220 7.56 20.00 4.63
N SER A 221 8.08 21.20 4.26
CA SER A 221 7.54 21.88 3.09
C SER A 221 7.84 21.12 1.80
N ALA A 222 7.03 21.29 0.76
CA ALA A 222 7.24 20.64 -0.54
C ALA A 222 8.63 20.97 -1.14
N SER A 223 9.14 22.17 -0.89
CA SER A 223 10.47 22.61 -1.34
C SER A 223 11.60 21.86 -0.59
N GLN A 224 11.49 21.77 0.73
CA GLN A 224 12.46 21.01 1.55
C GLN A 224 12.45 19.52 1.19
N TYR A 225 11.25 18.95 1.05
CA TYR A 225 11.06 17.56 0.65
C TYR A 225 11.74 17.25 -0.69
N ARG A 226 11.53 18.10 -1.70
CA ARG A 226 12.18 17.99 -3.01
C ARG A 226 13.70 18.01 -2.91
N LYS A 227 14.25 18.97 -2.15
CA LYS A 227 15.70 19.13 -2.02
C LYS A 227 16.35 17.88 -1.43
N GLU A 228 15.75 17.29 -0.42
CA GLU A 228 16.29 16.10 0.24
C GLU A 228 16.21 14.84 -0.63
N HIS A 229 15.13 14.65 -1.37
CA HIS A 229 14.92 13.41 -2.14
C HIS A 229 15.60 13.44 -3.52
N ARG A 230 15.82 14.61 -4.13
CA ARG A 230 16.61 14.75 -5.36
C ARG A 230 18.10 14.49 -5.16
N THR A 231 18.63 14.77 -3.99
CA THR A 231 20.06 14.54 -3.69
C THR A 231 20.40 13.07 -3.57
N VAL A 232 19.41 12.20 -3.36
CA VAL A 232 19.59 10.74 -3.26
C VAL A 232 19.62 10.04 -4.64
N LEU A 233 19.20 10.73 -5.70
CA LEU A 233 19.08 10.18 -7.07
C LEU A 233 20.23 10.62 -8.01
N MET A 234 21.24 11.34 -7.52
CA MET A 234 22.49 11.68 -8.19
C MET A 234 23.63 10.80 -7.64
#